data_36e070a599ae661f769faba87e47a1e5
#
_entry.id   36e070a599ae661f769faba87e47a1e5
#
_cell.length_a   1.000
_cell.length_b   1.000
_cell.length_c   1.000
_cell.angle_alpha   90.00
_cell.angle_beta   90.00
_cell.angle_gamma   90.00
#
_symmetry.space_group_name_H-M   'P 1'
#
loop_
_entity.id
_entity.type
_entity.pdbx_description
1 polymer ?
#
loop_
_entity_poly.entity_id
_entity_poly.type
_entity_poly.pdbx_seq_one_letter_code
_entity_poly.pdbx_strand_id
1 'polypeptide(L)'
;MERKEFYKHNLPHFQQPGQAYFITWSLKDAVPKKALIRYTRKLELLKSQIQSFKSPGAAVSGRSESGAAVSGRSESGAAVSEPLDFEKRESEFAAPTSGKIGAANSDSPELKKLKMEYYSLRKKYIKAYDDLLDAERNPKINLSKPEHTKVIIETLKFWEGVKLENYAFCVMPNHVHWVFSVFEKDKNKEPVYLQDILYSVKRFTANRINVFENRKGELWQKESFDTTIRDEKHLVRAIEYTLNNPVSAGMVKEWKDWPGCWGTANSDSPV
;
A
#
# COMPACT_ATOMS: atom_id res chain seq x y z
N MET A 1 19.06 -4.55 18.53
CA MET A 1 18.91 -4.73 17.08
C MET A 1 18.50 -3.38 16.51
N GLU A 2 19.35 -2.74 15.77
CA GLU A 2 19.03 -1.46 15.13
C GLU A 2 17.96 -1.70 14.08
N ARG A 3 16.76 -1.15 14.29
CA ARG A 3 15.65 -1.25 13.34
C ARG A 3 15.92 -0.28 12.20
N LYS A 4 15.89 -0.77 10.98
CA LYS A 4 16.11 0.05 9.81
C LYS A 4 14.85 0.89 9.53
N GLU A 5 15.00 2.19 9.34
CA GLU A 5 13.95 3.09 8.85
C GLU A 5 13.38 2.63 7.50
N PHE A 6 14.15 1.82 6.81
CA PHE A 6 13.81 1.21 5.55
C PHE A 6 13.92 -0.31 5.67
N TYR A 7 12.82 -1.03 5.47
CA TYR A 7 12.82 -2.49 5.41
C TYR A 7 12.16 -2.98 4.12
N LYS A 8 12.61 -4.13 3.66
CA LYS A 8 12.14 -4.78 2.46
C LYS A 8 11.49 -6.10 2.83
N HIS A 9 10.18 -6.18 2.59
CA HIS A 9 9.50 -7.46 2.37
C HIS A 9 9.42 -7.65 0.84
N ASN A 10 8.26 -7.64 0.21
CA ASN A 10 8.14 -7.56 -1.25
C ASN A 10 7.95 -6.09 -1.71
N LEU A 11 7.45 -5.22 -0.81
CA LEU A 11 7.39 -3.78 -0.97
C LEU A 11 8.39 -3.11 -0.02
N PRO A 12 9.12 -2.08 -0.44
CA PRO A 12 9.90 -1.26 0.46
C PRO A 12 8.96 -0.30 1.19
N HIS A 13 8.99 -0.39 2.50
CA HIS A 13 8.26 0.51 3.37
C HIS A 13 9.24 1.53 3.92
N PHE A 14 9.00 2.80 3.63
CA PHE A 14 9.69 3.90 4.30
C PHE A 14 8.90 4.22 5.56
N GLN A 15 9.49 4.00 6.71
CA GLN A 15 8.87 4.30 7.98
C GLN A 15 9.75 5.24 8.78
N GLN A 16 9.14 6.30 9.25
CA GLN A 16 9.79 7.29 10.08
C GLN A 16 8.90 7.58 11.28
N PRO A 17 9.43 7.50 12.52
CA PRO A 17 8.70 7.93 13.71
C PRO A 17 8.20 9.38 13.55
N GLY A 18 7.01 9.69 14.07
CA GLY A 18 6.43 11.02 14.00
C GLY A 18 5.75 11.37 12.66
N GLN A 19 5.60 10.41 11.75
CA GLN A 19 4.95 10.64 10.45
C GLN A 19 3.49 10.23 10.44
N ALA A 20 2.70 10.88 9.58
CA ALA A 20 1.34 10.46 9.26
C ALA A 20 1.32 9.58 8.01
N TYR A 21 0.40 8.60 8.01
CA TYR A 21 0.27 7.59 6.97
C TYR A 21 -1.18 7.44 6.52
N PHE A 22 -1.35 7.14 5.25
CA PHE A 22 -2.56 6.56 4.69
C PHE A 22 -2.26 5.11 4.29
N ILE A 23 -2.99 4.17 4.84
CA ILE A 23 -2.77 2.73 4.66
C ILE A 23 -4.03 2.06 4.12
N THR A 24 -3.86 1.20 3.11
CA THR A 24 -4.90 0.27 2.65
C THR A 24 -4.37 -1.15 2.71
N TRP A 25 -5.12 -2.06 3.32
CA TRP A 25 -4.85 -3.49 3.24
C TRP A 25 -6.14 -4.29 3.06
N SER A 26 -6.03 -5.43 2.39
CA SER A 26 -7.17 -6.21 1.96
C SER A 26 -7.09 -7.67 2.42
N LEU A 27 -8.20 -8.36 2.33
CA LEU A 27 -8.25 -9.81 2.44
C LEU A 27 -7.36 -10.45 1.38
N LYS A 28 -6.77 -11.60 1.70
CA LYS A 28 -5.79 -12.30 0.86
C LYS A 28 -6.26 -12.51 -0.59
N ASP A 29 -7.52 -12.80 -0.78
CA ASP A 29 -8.09 -13.14 -2.08
C ASP A 29 -9.08 -12.07 -2.60
N ALA A 30 -9.02 -10.84 -2.04
CA ALA A 30 -9.94 -9.76 -2.39
C ALA A 30 -9.82 -9.29 -3.85
N VAL A 31 -8.63 -9.38 -4.44
CA VAL A 31 -8.39 -9.00 -5.84
C VAL A 31 -7.89 -10.20 -6.62
N PRO A 32 -8.53 -10.57 -7.74
CA PRO A 32 -8.08 -11.66 -8.58
C PRO A 32 -6.68 -11.41 -9.14
N LYS A 33 -5.74 -12.31 -8.89
CA LYS A 33 -4.34 -12.18 -9.32
C LYS A 33 -4.16 -11.87 -10.81
N LYS A 34 -5.07 -12.34 -11.66
CA LYS A 34 -5.00 -12.13 -13.12
C LYS A 34 -5.49 -10.74 -13.56
N ALA A 35 -6.29 -10.06 -12.75
CA ALA A 35 -6.97 -8.83 -13.15
C ALA A 35 -6.01 -7.68 -13.48
N LEU A 36 -4.87 -7.60 -12.81
CA LEU A 36 -3.92 -6.50 -12.92
C LEU A 36 -2.61 -6.85 -13.65
N ILE A 37 -2.50 -8.07 -14.20
CA ILE A 37 -1.27 -8.55 -14.87
C ILE A 37 -0.75 -7.59 -15.95
N ARG A 38 -1.63 -6.97 -16.73
CA ARG A 38 -1.22 -6.04 -17.80
C ARG A 38 -0.54 -4.80 -17.22
N TYR A 39 -1.06 -4.27 -16.12
CA TYR A 39 -0.46 -3.12 -15.43
C TYR A 39 0.89 -3.49 -14.83
N THR A 40 0.95 -4.62 -14.14
CA THR A 40 2.17 -5.07 -13.47
C THR A 40 3.30 -5.28 -14.47
N ARG A 41 3.07 -5.99 -15.57
CA ARG A 41 4.08 -6.20 -16.63
C ARG A 41 4.58 -4.90 -17.24
N LYS A 42 3.68 -3.95 -17.53
CA LYS A 42 4.09 -2.67 -18.10
C LYS A 42 4.87 -1.81 -17.11
N LEU A 43 4.50 -1.83 -15.84
CA LEU A 43 5.23 -1.13 -14.78
C LEU A 43 6.63 -1.71 -14.57
N GLU A 44 6.79 -3.05 -14.62
CA GLU A 44 8.10 -3.72 -14.59
C GLU A 44 9.01 -3.28 -15.73
N LEU A 45 8.46 -3.27 -16.94
CA LEU A 45 9.19 -2.83 -18.13
C LEU A 45 9.69 -1.38 -17.98
N LEU A 46 8.80 -0.46 -17.61
CA LEU A 46 9.17 0.95 -17.41
C LEU A 46 10.21 1.10 -16.28
N LYS A 47 10.08 0.33 -15.21
CA LYS A 47 11.03 0.32 -14.10
C LYS A 47 12.42 -0.14 -14.56
N SER A 48 12.51 -1.22 -15.30
CA SER A 48 13.78 -1.72 -15.85
C SER A 48 14.44 -0.70 -16.79
N GLN A 49 13.67 -0.05 -17.65
CA GLN A 49 14.16 1.02 -18.52
C GLN A 49 14.69 2.22 -17.71
N ILE A 50 13.99 2.67 -16.70
CA ILE A 50 14.45 3.75 -15.80
C ILE A 50 15.75 3.35 -15.08
N GLN A 51 15.89 2.09 -14.67
CA GLN A 51 17.10 1.60 -14.02
C GLN A 51 18.30 1.59 -14.95
N SER A 52 18.13 1.20 -16.23
CA SER A 52 19.21 1.20 -17.21
C SER A 52 19.79 2.60 -17.47
N PHE A 53 18.97 3.66 -17.36
CA PHE A 53 19.46 5.05 -17.43
C PHE A 53 20.33 5.45 -16.23
N LYS A 54 20.16 4.82 -15.07
CA LYS A 54 20.91 5.14 -13.85
C LYS A 54 22.26 4.40 -13.75
N SER A 55 22.47 3.37 -14.57
CA SER A 55 23.70 2.55 -14.60
C SER A 55 24.31 2.53 -16.01
N PRO A 56 24.91 3.63 -16.49
CA PRO A 56 25.46 3.68 -17.85
C PRO A 56 26.75 2.88 -18.02
N GLY A 57 27.18 2.06 -17.05
CA GLY A 57 28.46 1.36 -17.03
C GLY A 57 28.43 -0.16 -17.12
N ALA A 58 27.27 -0.80 -17.26
CA ALA A 58 27.16 -2.27 -17.38
C ALA A 58 26.70 -2.70 -18.78
N ALA A 59 27.27 -2.10 -19.83
CA ALA A 59 27.00 -2.50 -21.21
C ALA A 59 28.21 -3.24 -21.77
N VAL A 60 28.00 -4.56 -22.01
CA VAL A 60 28.57 -5.36 -23.09
C VAL A 60 30.06 -5.69 -23.02
N SER A 61 30.38 -6.84 -22.45
CA SER A 61 31.33 -7.74 -23.07
C SER A 61 30.54 -8.91 -23.70
N GLY A 62 30.05 -8.67 -24.90
CA GLY A 62 29.44 -9.68 -25.72
C GLY A 62 30.54 -10.50 -26.37
N ARG A 63 30.75 -11.72 -25.96
CA ARG A 63 31.51 -12.73 -26.69
C ARG A 63 30.49 -13.52 -27.51
N SER A 64 30.59 -13.35 -28.82
CA SER A 64 29.98 -14.21 -29.82
C SER A 64 30.55 -15.63 -29.73
N GLU A 65 29.71 -16.61 -29.45
CA GLU A 65 30.01 -18.00 -29.87
C GLU A 65 28.75 -18.61 -30.50
N SER A 66 29.00 -19.14 -31.67
CA SER A 66 28.10 -19.77 -32.61
C SER A 66 27.64 -21.14 -32.15
N GLY A 67 26.38 -21.42 -32.41
CA GLY A 67 25.88 -22.67 -32.96
C GLY A 67 25.85 -23.91 -32.09
N ALA A 68 24.62 -24.34 -31.70
CA ALA A 68 24.17 -25.71 -31.85
C ALA A 68 22.67 -25.80 -31.56
N ALA A 69 21.93 -26.25 -32.55
CA ALA A 69 20.53 -26.61 -32.42
C ALA A 69 20.43 -27.96 -31.70
N VAL A 70 19.57 -28.02 -30.65
CA VAL A 70 18.98 -29.29 -30.21
C VAL A 70 17.50 -29.06 -29.89
N SER A 71 16.71 -29.87 -30.53
CA SER A 71 15.25 -29.99 -30.46
C SER A 71 14.72 -30.49 -29.13
N GLY A 72 13.56 -29.96 -28.73
CA GLY A 72 12.48 -30.78 -28.13
C GLY A 72 12.40 -30.82 -26.63
N ARG A 73 11.46 -30.13 -26.04
CA ARG A 73 10.29 -30.68 -25.38
C ARG A 73 9.52 -29.59 -24.63
N SER A 74 8.27 -29.45 -24.99
CA SER A 74 7.29 -28.66 -24.31
C SER A 74 7.02 -29.22 -22.91
N GLU A 75 7.26 -28.40 -21.87
CA GLU A 75 6.55 -28.53 -20.61
C GLU A 75 6.08 -27.13 -20.16
N SER A 76 4.77 -26.99 -20.19
CA SER A 76 4.02 -25.84 -19.72
C SER A 76 4.05 -25.78 -18.19
N GLY A 77 5.02 -25.10 -17.65
CA GLY A 77 5.03 -24.64 -16.28
C GLY A 77 4.89 -23.13 -16.27
N ALA A 78 3.66 -22.63 -16.17
CA ALA A 78 3.44 -21.21 -15.95
C ALA A 78 3.99 -20.85 -14.58
N ALA A 79 5.20 -20.31 -14.54
CA ALA A 79 5.74 -19.63 -13.39
C ALA A 79 4.79 -18.47 -13.06
N VAL A 80 4.03 -18.63 -11.97
CA VAL A 80 3.24 -17.58 -11.38
C VAL A 80 4.23 -16.54 -10.88
N SER A 81 4.42 -15.47 -11.65
CA SER A 81 5.19 -14.31 -11.21
C SER A 81 4.57 -13.77 -9.93
N GLU A 82 5.37 -13.70 -8.87
CA GLU A 82 5.00 -13.10 -7.61
C GLU A 82 4.53 -11.65 -7.81
N PRO A 83 3.64 -11.13 -6.93
CA PRO A 83 3.19 -9.75 -7.02
C PRO A 83 4.38 -8.79 -6.97
N LEU A 84 4.36 -7.78 -7.84
CA LEU A 84 5.40 -6.79 -7.98
C LEU A 84 5.73 -6.05 -6.71
N ASP A 85 7.03 -5.87 -6.53
CA ASP A 85 7.68 -4.98 -5.59
C ASP A 85 7.37 -3.50 -5.95
N PHE A 86 6.22 -3.00 -5.52
CA PHE A 86 5.62 -1.76 -5.99
C PHE A 86 6.23 -0.49 -5.39
N GLU A 87 6.86 -0.58 -4.22
CA GLU A 87 7.23 0.58 -3.41
C GLU A 87 8.73 0.85 -3.28
N LYS A 88 9.57 0.07 -3.94
CA LYS A 88 11.02 0.15 -3.72
C LYS A 88 11.63 1.55 -3.91
N ARG A 89 10.87 2.57 -4.39
CA ARG A 89 11.45 3.86 -4.75
C ARG A 89 10.50 5.05 -4.67
N GLU A 90 9.57 5.16 -3.72
CA GLU A 90 8.96 6.47 -3.51
C GLU A 90 9.98 7.51 -3.04
N SER A 91 10.99 7.11 -2.25
CA SER A 91 12.07 8.00 -1.85
C SER A 91 13.04 8.37 -2.98
N GLU A 92 13.23 7.49 -3.97
CA GLU A 92 14.08 7.78 -5.13
C GLU A 92 13.32 8.48 -6.27
N PHE A 93 11.98 8.42 -6.28
CA PHE A 93 11.12 8.97 -7.33
C PHE A 93 10.10 9.99 -6.82
N ALA A 94 10.21 10.44 -5.56
CA ALA A 94 9.42 11.56 -5.08
C ALA A 94 9.68 12.79 -5.99
N ALA A 95 8.61 13.45 -6.41
CA ALA A 95 8.75 14.73 -7.11
C ALA A 95 9.58 15.66 -6.23
N PRO A 96 10.55 16.43 -6.79
CA PRO A 96 11.44 17.26 -6.01
C PRO A 96 10.62 18.28 -5.22
N THR A 97 10.63 18.18 -3.90
CA THR A 97 10.21 19.26 -3.02
C THR A 97 11.21 20.37 -3.16
N SER A 98 10.76 21.61 -3.34
CA SER A 98 11.59 22.81 -3.39
C SER A 98 12.31 23.01 -2.05
N GLY A 99 13.52 22.45 -1.94
CA GLY A 99 14.39 22.59 -0.78
C GLY A 99 15.84 22.40 -1.21
N LYS A 100 16.53 23.52 -1.41
CA LYS A 100 17.98 23.73 -1.59
C LYS A 100 18.77 22.72 -2.41
N ILE A 101 19.13 23.21 -3.59
CA ILE A 101 19.98 22.67 -4.63
C ILE A 101 21.40 22.39 -4.10
N GLY A 102 21.76 21.13 -4.03
CA GLY A 102 23.14 20.66 -4.09
C GLY A 102 23.32 19.83 -5.35
N ALA A 103 24.19 20.31 -6.26
CA ALA A 103 24.75 19.70 -7.47
C ALA A 103 23.83 18.86 -8.36
N ALA A 104 23.52 19.43 -9.51
CA ALA A 104 22.76 18.94 -10.65
C ALA A 104 23.12 17.50 -11.10
N ASN A 105 22.15 16.59 -10.96
CA ASN A 105 21.94 15.54 -11.92
C ASN A 105 20.60 15.84 -12.62
N SER A 106 20.64 16.67 -13.68
CA SER A 106 19.47 16.93 -14.49
C SER A 106 19.17 15.67 -15.29
N ASP A 107 18.10 14.93 -14.88
CA ASP A 107 17.58 13.80 -15.66
C ASP A 107 17.46 14.20 -17.15
N SER A 108 17.89 13.33 -18.05
CA SER A 108 17.70 13.53 -19.47
C SER A 108 16.22 13.67 -19.81
N PRO A 109 15.84 14.34 -20.91
CA PRO A 109 14.44 14.45 -21.33
C PRO A 109 13.75 13.08 -21.45
N GLU A 110 14.46 12.07 -21.94
CA GLU A 110 13.98 10.71 -22.09
C GLU A 110 13.68 10.06 -20.72
N LEU A 111 14.59 10.23 -19.76
CA LEU A 111 14.40 9.71 -18.40
C LEU A 111 13.20 10.40 -17.70
N LYS A 112 13.06 11.72 -17.88
CA LYS A 112 11.88 12.45 -17.37
C LYS A 112 10.58 11.90 -17.96
N LYS A 113 10.56 11.64 -19.28
CA LYS A 113 9.39 11.06 -19.97
C LYS A 113 9.04 9.68 -19.44
N LEU A 114 10.02 8.78 -19.28
CA LEU A 114 9.82 7.44 -18.71
C LEU A 114 9.28 7.50 -17.27
N LYS A 115 9.81 8.38 -16.44
CA LYS A 115 9.33 8.60 -15.09
C LYS A 115 7.87 9.07 -15.09
N MET A 116 7.51 10.04 -15.93
CA MET A 116 6.13 10.53 -16.06
C MET A 116 5.17 9.42 -16.50
N GLU A 117 5.57 8.59 -17.49
CA GLU A 117 4.77 7.45 -17.93
C GLU A 117 4.58 6.43 -16.81
N TYR A 118 5.64 6.10 -16.08
CA TYR A 118 5.59 5.21 -14.92
C TYR A 118 4.61 5.70 -13.85
N TYR A 119 4.69 6.98 -13.45
CA TYR A 119 3.77 7.53 -12.45
C TYR A 119 2.32 7.59 -12.92
N SER A 120 2.10 7.95 -14.18
CA SER A 120 0.76 7.95 -14.77
C SER A 120 0.16 6.53 -14.78
N LEU A 121 0.95 5.53 -15.16
CA LEU A 121 0.52 4.15 -15.18
C LEU A 121 0.29 3.60 -13.76
N ARG A 122 1.18 3.95 -12.80
CA ARG A 122 1.03 3.59 -11.39
C ARG A 122 -0.27 4.14 -10.80
N LYS A 123 -0.60 5.40 -11.10
CA LYS A 123 -1.87 6.01 -10.67
C LYS A 123 -3.08 5.24 -11.22
N LYS A 124 -3.02 4.84 -12.51
CA LYS A 124 -4.07 4.01 -13.12
C LYS A 124 -4.18 2.63 -12.49
N TYR A 125 -3.04 2.03 -12.13
CA TYR A 125 -3.01 0.74 -11.45
C TYR A 125 -3.67 0.82 -10.07
N ILE A 126 -3.30 1.81 -9.24
CA ILE A 126 -3.88 2.00 -7.91
C ILE A 126 -5.40 2.17 -8.03
N LYS A 127 -5.85 3.06 -8.93
CA LYS A 127 -7.28 3.22 -9.18
C LYS A 127 -7.97 1.91 -9.59
N ALA A 128 -7.39 1.16 -10.52
CA ALA A 128 -7.96 -0.11 -10.96
C ALA A 128 -7.97 -1.17 -9.85
N TYR A 129 -7.00 -1.12 -8.94
CA TYR A 129 -6.97 -1.98 -7.76
C TYR A 129 -8.10 -1.64 -6.80
N ASP A 130 -8.29 -0.35 -6.49
CA ASP A 130 -9.38 0.13 -5.63
C ASP A 130 -10.76 -0.19 -6.26
N ASP A 131 -10.93 0.09 -7.56
CA ASP A 131 -12.16 -0.24 -8.29
C ASP A 131 -12.52 -1.76 -8.19
N LEU A 132 -11.50 -2.64 -8.19
CA LEU A 132 -11.69 -4.09 -8.00
C LEU A 132 -12.04 -4.46 -6.56
N LEU A 133 -11.47 -3.79 -5.58
CA LEU A 133 -11.83 -3.98 -4.18
C LEU A 133 -13.29 -3.57 -3.95
N ASP A 134 -13.71 -2.44 -4.49
CA ASP A 134 -15.07 -1.90 -4.35
C ASP A 134 -16.13 -2.71 -5.12
N ALA A 135 -15.73 -3.39 -6.19
CA ALA A 135 -16.64 -4.24 -6.98
C ALA A 135 -17.05 -5.52 -6.25
N GLU A 136 -16.22 -6.06 -5.35
CA GLU A 136 -16.52 -7.30 -4.61
C GLU A 136 -17.30 -6.99 -3.32
N ARG A 137 -18.60 -7.01 -3.41
CA ARG A 137 -19.51 -6.69 -2.28
C ARG A 137 -19.80 -7.86 -1.35
N ASN A 138 -19.61 -9.10 -1.81
CA ASN A 138 -19.92 -10.31 -1.06
C ASN A 138 -18.70 -11.25 -0.99
N PRO A 139 -17.59 -10.83 -0.37
CA PRO A 139 -16.43 -11.70 -0.21
C PRO A 139 -16.79 -12.89 0.70
N LYS A 140 -16.04 -13.99 0.57
CA LYS A 140 -16.21 -15.19 1.42
C LYS A 140 -16.15 -14.85 2.91
N ILE A 141 -15.30 -13.90 3.27
CA ILE A 141 -15.21 -13.32 4.60
C ILE A 141 -15.60 -11.87 4.45
N ASN A 142 -16.72 -11.50 5.03
CA ASN A 142 -17.21 -10.14 4.97
C ASN A 142 -16.82 -9.38 6.25
N LEU A 143 -15.92 -8.40 6.10
CA LEU A 143 -15.44 -7.59 7.24
C LEU A 143 -16.50 -6.63 7.77
N SER A 144 -17.59 -6.35 7.01
CA SER A 144 -18.70 -5.51 7.45
C SER A 144 -19.69 -6.25 8.36
N LYS A 145 -19.51 -7.54 8.65
CA LYS A 145 -20.24 -8.20 9.73
C LYS A 145 -19.96 -7.49 11.05
N PRO A 146 -20.99 -7.26 11.88
CA PRO A 146 -20.85 -6.48 13.13
C PRO A 146 -19.71 -6.94 14.03
N GLU A 147 -19.52 -8.25 14.20
CA GLU A 147 -18.47 -8.85 15.02
C GLU A 147 -17.07 -8.60 14.44
N HIS A 148 -16.91 -8.63 13.10
CA HIS A 148 -15.64 -8.36 12.44
C HIS A 148 -15.29 -6.88 12.48
N THR A 149 -16.27 -6.03 12.11
CA THR A 149 -16.13 -4.57 12.15
C THR A 149 -15.73 -4.11 13.55
N LYS A 150 -16.42 -4.61 14.57
CA LYS A 150 -16.12 -4.28 15.98
C LYS A 150 -14.69 -4.62 16.35
N VAL A 151 -14.23 -5.85 16.07
CA VAL A 151 -12.86 -6.26 16.37
C VAL A 151 -11.83 -5.40 15.66
N ILE A 152 -12.06 -5.06 14.37
CA ILE A 152 -11.14 -4.21 13.63
C ILE A 152 -11.11 -2.81 14.24
N ILE A 153 -12.25 -2.16 14.46
CA ILE A 153 -12.33 -0.81 15.04
C ILE A 153 -11.65 -0.74 16.42
N GLU A 154 -11.95 -1.69 17.31
CA GLU A 154 -11.34 -1.74 18.64
C GLU A 154 -9.80 -1.89 18.53
N THR A 155 -9.33 -2.66 17.55
CA THR A 155 -7.89 -2.85 17.33
C THR A 155 -7.22 -1.60 16.78
N LEU A 156 -7.87 -0.86 15.86
CA LEU A 156 -7.36 0.41 15.31
C LEU A 156 -7.26 1.50 16.40
N LYS A 157 -8.21 1.49 17.33
CA LYS A 157 -8.23 2.45 18.46
C LYS A 157 -7.33 2.04 19.63
N PHE A 158 -6.84 0.81 19.68
CA PHE A 158 -6.10 0.28 20.82
C PHE A 158 -4.87 1.08 21.19
N TRP A 159 -4.16 1.63 20.20
CA TRP A 159 -2.94 2.41 20.40
C TRP A 159 -3.18 3.92 20.42
N GLU A 160 -4.43 4.36 20.36
CA GLU A 160 -4.81 5.79 20.41
C GLU A 160 -4.25 6.45 21.65
N GLY A 161 -3.60 7.62 21.50
CA GLY A 161 -2.99 8.37 22.61
C GLY A 161 -1.77 7.71 23.26
N VAL A 162 -1.35 6.52 22.80
CA VAL A 162 -0.20 5.77 23.33
C VAL A 162 0.95 5.66 22.35
N LYS A 163 0.63 5.33 21.09
CA LYS A 163 1.61 5.18 20.00
C LYS A 163 1.21 5.90 18.73
N LEU A 164 -0.06 6.23 18.59
CA LEU A 164 -0.59 6.87 17.41
C LEU A 164 -1.77 7.79 17.74
N GLU A 165 -2.14 8.60 16.76
CA GLU A 165 -3.34 9.41 16.71
C GLU A 165 -4.10 9.08 15.44
N ASN A 166 -5.38 8.68 15.58
CA ASN A 166 -6.24 8.36 14.46
C ASN A 166 -6.85 9.64 13.86
N TYR A 167 -6.91 9.73 12.54
CA TYR A 167 -7.64 10.78 11.82
C TYR A 167 -8.90 10.25 11.16
N ALA A 168 -8.81 9.10 10.49
CA ALA A 168 -9.96 8.43 9.89
C ALA A 168 -9.67 6.95 9.65
N PHE A 169 -10.71 6.13 9.64
CA PHE A 169 -10.64 4.77 9.08
C PHE A 169 -12.00 4.35 8.51
N CYS A 170 -11.96 3.41 7.58
CA CYS A 170 -13.14 2.77 7.02
C CYS A 170 -12.90 1.28 6.82
N VAL A 171 -13.75 0.46 7.45
CA VAL A 171 -13.76 -0.99 7.27
C VAL A 171 -14.77 -1.33 6.19
N MET A 172 -14.27 -1.69 5.00
CA MET A 172 -15.04 -2.14 3.86
C MET A 172 -15.23 -3.66 3.90
N PRO A 173 -16.12 -4.26 3.09
CA PRO A 173 -16.38 -5.71 3.13
C PRO A 173 -15.14 -6.60 2.96
N ASN A 174 -14.11 -6.16 2.23
CA ASN A 174 -12.93 -6.96 1.89
C ASN A 174 -11.59 -6.25 2.11
N HIS A 175 -11.60 -4.99 2.58
CA HIS A 175 -10.39 -4.19 2.84
C HIS A 175 -10.63 -3.14 3.92
N VAL A 176 -9.55 -2.49 4.34
CA VAL A 176 -9.58 -1.42 5.34
C VAL A 176 -8.73 -0.26 4.86
N HIS A 177 -9.25 0.94 4.97
CA HIS A 177 -8.53 2.20 4.84
C HIS A 177 -8.27 2.79 6.22
N TRP A 178 -7.08 3.36 6.44
CA TRP A 178 -6.68 3.91 7.73
C TRP A 178 -5.75 5.09 7.56
N VAL A 179 -6.10 6.23 8.16
CA VAL A 179 -5.31 7.46 8.21
C VAL A 179 -4.99 7.77 9.66
N PHE A 180 -3.72 7.85 9.98
CA PHE A 180 -3.23 8.09 11.35
C PHE A 180 -1.81 8.63 11.33
N SER A 181 -1.38 9.26 12.42
CA SER A 181 0.04 9.56 12.68
C SER A 181 0.60 8.62 13.73
N VAL A 182 1.87 8.23 13.59
CA VAL A 182 2.60 7.56 14.67
C VAL A 182 3.35 8.59 15.50
N PHE A 183 3.43 8.37 16.80
CA PHE A 183 4.26 9.20 17.66
C PHE A 183 5.74 8.94 17.38
N GLU A 184 6.58 9.95 17.61
CA GLU A 184 8.03 9.78 17.46
C GLU A 184 8.56 8.73 18.45
N LYS A 185 8.03 8.76 19.68
CA LYS A 185 8.40 7.84 20.77
C LYS A 185 7.15 7.48 21.58
N ASP A 186 7.14 6.28 22.11
CA ASP A 186 6.14 5.87 23.09
C ASP A 186 6.48 6.38 24.50
N LYS A 187 5.64 6.08 25.49
CA LYS A 187 5.85 6.44 26.91
C LYS A 187 7.13 5.87 27.53
N ASN A 188 7.72 4.84 26.94
CA ASN A 188 9.00 4.26 27.35
C ASN A 188 10.19 4.90 26.61
N LYS A 189 9.97 5.98 25.85
CA LYS A 189 10.95 6.66 24.99
C LYS A 189 11.49 5.81 23.84
N GLU A 190 10.80 4.70 23.49
CA GLU A 190 11.16 3.86 22.36
C GLU A 190 10.53 4.40 21.09
N PRO A 191 11.25 4.41 19.95
CA PRO A 191 10.71 4.84 18.65
C PRO A 191 9.52 4.00 18.23
N VAL A 192 8.47 4.64 17.71
CA VAL A 192 7.27 3.96 17.21
C VAL A 192 7.38 3.76 15.71
N TYR A 193 7.35 2.50 15.27
CA TYR A 193 7.44 2.15 13.86
C TYR A 193 6.11 1.65 13.29
N LEU A 194 5.78 2.10 12.09
CA LEU A 194 4.58 1.71 11.36
C LEU A 194 4.42 0.18 11.25
N GLN A 195 5.50 -0.53 10.90
CA GLN A 195 5.47 -1.99 10.74
C GLN A 195 5.04 -2.74 12.00
N ASP A 196 5.43 -2.25 13.19
CA ASP A 196 5.08 -2.91 14.46
C ASP A 196 3.59 -2.76 14.74
N ILE A 197 3.05 -1.57 14.45
CA ILE A 197 1.62 -1.30 14.57
C ILE A 197 0.84 -2.18 13.59
N LEU A 198 1.20 -2.17 12.30
CA LEU A 198 0.53 -2.97 11.27
C LEU A 198 0.62 -4.47 11.55
N TYR A 199 1.78 -4.96 11.98
CA TYR A 199 1.94 -6.36 12.36
C TYR A 199 1.01 -6.73 13.51
N SER A 200 0.96 -5.91 14.57
CA SER A 200 0.09 -6.11 15.72
C SER A 200 -1.39 -6.15 15.30
N VAL A 201 -1.83 -5.13 14.54
CA VAL A 201 -3.22 -5.00 14.06
C VAL A 201 -3.61 -6.18 13.17
N LYS A 202 -2.82 -6.48 12.13
CA LYS A 202 -3.13 -7.57 11.19
C LYS A 202 -3.12 -8.93 11.87
N ARG A 203 -2.18 -9.20 12.77
CA ARG A 203 -2.09 -10.45 13.51
C ARG A 203 -3.27 -10.65 14.44
N PHE A 204 -3.61 -9.63 15.24
CA PHE A 204 -4.70 -9.74 16.21
C PHE A 204 -6.05 -9.92 15.49
N THR A 205 -6.37 -9.06 14.53
CA THR A 205 -7.63 -9.12 13.79
C THR A 205 -7.75 -10.42 12.99
N ALA A 206 -6.67 -10.92 12.37
CA ALA A 206 -6.68 -12.21 11.68
C ALA A 206 -7.02 -13.36 12.64
N ASN A 207 -6.40 -13.39 13.83
CA ASN A 207 -6.67 -14.45 14.80
C ASN A 207 -8.13 -14.40 15.27
N ARG A 208 -8.66 -13.23 15.60
CA ARG A 208 -10.05 -13.10 16.08
C ARG A 208 -11.07 -13.43 14.99
N ILE A 209 -10.91 -12.90 13.78
CA ILE A 209 -11.82 -13.18 12.66
C ILE A 209 -11.76 -14.66 12.25
N ASN A 210 -10.58 -15.26 12.25
CA ASN A 210 -10.44 -16.69 11.96
C ASN A 210 -11.21 -17.55 12.98
N VAL A 211 -11.25 -17.15 14.26
CA VAL A 211 -12.06 -17.84 15.28
C VAL A 211 -13.55 -17.69 14.99
N PHE A 212 -14.03 -16.48 14.70
CA PHE A 212 -15.45 -16.26 14.35
C PHE A 212 -15.89 -17.04 13.12
N GLU A 213 -15.04 -17.13 12.11
CA GLU A 213 -15.31 -17.86 10.86
C GLU A 213 -14.96 -19.35 10.92
N ASN A 214 -14.57 -19.88 12.11
CA ASN A 214 -14.13 -21.26 12.31
C ASN A 214 -13.14 -21.73 11.24
N ARG A 215 -12.15 -20.89 10.93
CA ARG A 215 -11.15 -21.13 9.88
C ARG A 215 -9.73 -20.99 10.39
N LYS A 216 -8.78 -21.52 9.61
CA LYS A 216 -7.33 -21.37 9.83
C LYS A 216 -6.66 -20.77 8.61
N GLY A 217 -5.45 -20.27 8.80
CA GLY A 217 -4.61 -19.74 7.73
C GLY A 217 -4.64 -18.21 7.61
N GLU A 218 -4.02 -17.71 6.56
CA GLU A 218 -3.86 -16.28 6.33
C GLU A 218 -5.21 -15.63 6.02
N LEU A 219 -5.50 -14.52 6.70
CA LEU A 219 -6.67 -13.69 6.44
C LEU A 219 -6.31 -12.55 5.50
N TRP A 220 -5.25 -11.84 5.83
CA TRP A 220 -4.83 -10.63 5.14
C TRP A 220 -3.84 -10.92 4.01
N GLN A 221 -3.91 -10.11 2.97
CA GLN A 221 -2.81 -9.98 2.03
C GLN A 221 -1.53 -9.60 2.79
N LYS A 222 -0.38 -10.18 2.41
CA LYS A 222 0.90 -9.88 3.08
C LYS A 222 1.22 -8.40 3.00
N GLU A 223 1.14 -7.86 1.79
CA GLU A 223 1.41 -6.47 1.50
C GLU A 223 0.26 -5.55 1.91
N SER A 224 0.60 -4.32 2.22
CA SER A 224 -0.30 -3.19 2.41
C SER A 224 0.15 -2.07 1.49
N PHE A 225 -0.77 -1.25 1.00
CA PHE A 225 -0.42 0.01 0.34
C PHE A 225 -0.30 1.06 1.44
N ASP A 226 0.89 1.59 1.63
CA ASP A 226 1.16 2.69 2.53
C ASP A 226 1.64 3.92 1.76
N THR A 227 1.19 5.07 2.18
CA THR A 227 1.59 6.37 1.65
C THR A 227 1.87 7.30 2.81
N THR A 228 3.08 7.84 2.86
CA THR A 228 3.44 8.88 3.83
C THR A 228 2.72 10.18 3.48
N ILE A 229 2.03 10.76 4.44
CA ILE A 229 1.35 12.05 4.32
C ILE A 229 2.40 13.14 4.37
N ARG A 230 2.40 14.04 3.37
CA ARG A 230 3.46 15.03 3.18
C ARG A 230 3.11 16.43 3.69
N ASP A 231 1.83 16.76 3.63
CA ASP A 231 1.30 18.06 3.98
C ASP A 231 -0.17 17.97 4.38
N GLU A 232 -0.70 19.05 4.91
CA GLU A 232 -2.08 19.16 5.37
C GLU A 232 -3.10 18.88 4.26
N LYS A 233 -2.86 19.40 3.04
CA LYS A 233 -3.74 19.15 1.88
C LYS A 233 -3.78 17.67 1.50
N HIS A 234 -2.67 16.97 1.69
CA HIS A 234 -2.61 15.52 1.48
C HIS A 234 -3.37 14.79 2.59
N LEU A 235 -3.24 15.23 3.85
CA LEU A 235 -3.98 14.68 4.98
C LEU A 235 -5.49 14.81 4.80
N VAL A 236 -5.97 16.00 4.49
CA VAL A 236 -7.39 16.26 4.23
C VAL A 236 -7.93 15.36 3.13
N ARG A 237 -7.23 15.26 1.99
CA ARG A 237 -7.64 14.36 0.90
C ARG A 237 -7.66 12.88 1.27
N ALA A 238 -6.70 12.44 2.09
CA ALA A 238 -6.66 11.06 2.55
C ALA A 238 -7.83 10.75 3.49
N ILE A 239 -8.18 11.68 4.38
CA ILE A 239 -9.35 11.58 5.26
C ILE A 239 -10.64 11.53 4.44
N GLU A 240 -10.84 12.50 3.53
CA GLU A 240 -12.02 12.57 2.66
C GLU A 240 -12.18 11.28 1.83
N TYR A 241 -11.08 10.81 1.21
CA TYR A 241 -11.08 9.57 0.44
C TYR A 241 -11.49 8.38 1.32
N THR A 242 -10.92 8.27 2.52
CA THR A 242 -11.22 7.17 3.46
C THR A 242 -12.68 7.16 3.87
N LEU A 243 -13.23 8.31 4.24
CA LEU A 243 -14.61 8.43 4.69
C LEU A 243 -15.63 8.27 3.55
N ASN A 244 -15.33 8.80 2.35
CA ASN A 244 -16.21 8.69 1.20
C ASN A 244 -16.15 7.34 0.48
N ASN A 245 -15.29 6.42 0.89
CA ASN A 245 -15.14 5.14 0.22
C ASN A 245 -16.47 4.34 0.12
N PRO A 246 -17.29 4.14 1.19
CA PRO A 246 -18.54 3.41 1.10
C PRO A 246 -19.61 4.17 0.29
N VAL A 247 -19.54 5.51 0.21
CA VAL A 247 -20.41 6.31 -0.67
C VAL A 247 -20.02 6.11 -2.13
N SER A 248 -18.74 6.18 -2.44
CA SER A 248 -18.21 5.95 -3.80
C SER A 248 -18.50 4.54 -4.29
N ALA A 249 -18.45 3.53 -3.40
CA ALA A 249 -18.86 2.17 -3.69
C ALA A 249 -20.40 1.98 -3.79
N GLY A 250 -21.20 3.03 -3.56
CA GLY A 250 -22.65 2.98 -3.64
C GLY A 250 -23.33 2.12 -2.56
N MET A 251 -22.68 1.98 -1.40
CA MET A 251 -23.21 1.20 -0.28
C MET A 251 -24.11 2.01 0.62
N VAL A 252 -23.82 3.29 0.81
CA VAL A 252 -24.58 4.27 1.60
C VAL A 252 -24.63 5.60 0.87
N LYS A 253 -25.54 6.50 1.30
CA LYS A 253 -25.63 7.87 0.75
C LYS A 253 -24.66 8.81 1.44
N GLU A 254 -24.47 8.65 2.74
CA GLU A 254 -23.56 9.42 3.56
C GLU A 254 -22.62 8.49 4.30
N TRP A 255 -21.34 8.86 4.41
CA TRP A 255 -20.34 8.02 5.07
C TRP A 255 -20.65 7.72 6.55
N LYS A 256 -21.39 8.61 7.20
CA LYS A 256 -21.84 8.46 8.61
C LYS A 256 -22.81 7.29 8.80
N ASP A 257 -23.50 6.90 7.72
CA ASP A 257 -24.42 5.76 7.73
C ASP A 257 -23.71 4.42 7.65
N TRP A 258 -22.37 4.43 7.40
CA TRP A 258 -21.58 3.21 7.31
C TRP A 258 -20.95 2.86 8.67
N PRO A 259 -21.36 1.74 9.32
CA PRO A 259 -20.90 1.38 10.67
C PRO A 259 -19.39 1.17 10.80
N GLY A 260 -18.72 0.89 9.68
CA GLY A 260 -17.26 0.69 9.59
C GLY A 260 -16.44 1.98 9.51
N CYS A 261 -17.07 3.16 9.37
CA CYS A 261 -16.39 4.44 9.26
C CYS A 261 -16.28 5.19 10.59
N TRP A 262 -15.16 5.85 10.75
CA TRP A 262 -14.91 6.81 11.81
C TRP A 262 -13.91 7.87 11.34
N GLY A 263 -14.09 9.12 11.77
CA GLY A 263 -13.18 10.21 11.48
C GLY A 263 -13.30 11.36 12.46
N THR A 264 -12.22 12.12 12.62
CA THR A 264 -12.13 13.29 13.51
C THR A 264 -13.09 14.42 13.11
N ALA A 265 -13.57 14.44 11.88
CA ALA A 265 -14.60 15.38 11.42
C ALA A 265 -15.96 15.25 12.18
N ASN A 266 -16.08 14.25 13.07
CA ASN A 266 -17.24 14.09 13.97
C ASN A 266 -17.06 14.70 15.36
N SER A 267 -15.85 15.09 15.73
CA SER A 267 -15.62 15.88 16.94
C SER A 267 -15.81 17.34 16.57
N ASP A 268 -16.80 18.01 17.17
CA ASP A 268 -17.07 19.44 17.06
C ASP A 268 -15.78 20.24 17.32
N SER A 269 -14.98 20.43 16.29
CA SER A 269 -13.90 21.40 16.27
C SER A 269 -14.26 22.43 15.21
N PRO A 270 -14.45 23.70 15.57
CA PRO A 270 -14.71 24.76 14.60
C PRO A 270 -13.49 24.89 13.67
N VAL A 271 -13.76 24.98 12.38
CA VAL A 271 -12.86 25.37 11.31
C VAL A 271 -12.38 26.82 11.53
#